data_f5a6dc51d05b910dc805c70b4e673ced
#
_entry.id   f5a6dc51d05b910dc805c70b4e673ced
#
_cell.length_a   1.000
_cell.length_b   1.000
_cell.length_c   1.000
_cell.angle_alpha   90.00
_cell.angle_beta   90.00
_cell.angle_gamma   90.00
#
_symmetry.space_group_name_H-M   'P 1'
#
loop_
_entity.id
_entity.type
_entity.pdbx_description
1 polymer ?
#
loop_
_entity_poly.entity_id
_entity_poly.type
_entity_poly.pdbx_seq_one_letter_code
_entity_poly.pdbx_strand_id
1 'polypeptide(L)'
;TQLKETVDFLSQNGARAIHMRSACPPIMYSCKYLNFSRATNEMELLARRIVMELEGEAGFSHLEEYSDSNTERGKKLRAAICEKLHFDSVEFQSLEGVIKAIGIEPCKLCTYCWNGKE
;
A
#
# COMPACT_ATOMS: atom_id res chain seq x y z
N THR A 1 5.56 9.81 4.97
CA THR A 1 6.43 10.73 5.69
C THR A 1 7.20 10.05 6.81
N GLN A 2 6.54 9.44 7.81
CA GLN A 2 7.24 8.68 8.87
C GLN A 2 8.08 7.53 8.32
N LEU A 3 7.56 6.83 7.31
CA LEU A 3 8.27 5.73 6.68
C LEU A 3 9.53 6.21 5.97
N LYS A 4 9.45 7.35 5.27
CA LYS A 4 10.61 7.95 4.62
C LYS A 4 11.66 8.39 5.64
N GLU A 5 11.24 9.01 6.74
CA GLU A 5 12.13 9.41 7.83
C GLU A 5 12.84 8.21 8.46
N THR A 6 12.13 7.08 8.62
CA THR A 6 12.71 5.83 9.12
C THR A 6 13.78 5.29 8.17
N VAL A 7 13.49 5.29 6.86
CA VAL A 7 14.45 4.84 5.84
C VAL A 7 15.70 5.72 5.83
N ASP A 8 15.52 7.03 5.87
CA ASP A 8 16.63 7.99 5.91
C ASP A 8 17.48 7.79 7.16
N PHE A 9 16.85 7.60 8.31
CA PHE A 9 17.54 7.32 9.57
C PHE A 9 18.38 6.04 9.49
N LEU A 10 17.82 4.96 8.97
CA LEU A 10 18.54 3.69 8.83
C LEU A 10 19.72 3.83 7.88
N SER A 11 19.55 4.51 6.77
CA SER A 11 20.61 4.73 5.78
C SER A 11 21.75 5.56 6.38
N GLN A 12 21.43 6.62 7.12
CA GLN A 12 22.43 7.48 7.77
C GLN A 12 23.19 6.74 8.87
N ASN A 13 22.62 5.71 9.45
CA ASN A 13 23.24 4.90 10.50
C ASN A 13 23.90 3.61 9.98
N GLY A 14 24.16 3.52 8.68
CA GLY A 14 25.00 2.49 8.09
C GLY A 14 24.26 1.25 7.55
N ALA A 15 22.93 1.30 7.41
CA ALA A 15 22.21 0.21 6.75
C ALA A 15 22.66 0.09 5.30
N ARG A 16 23.07 -1.11 4.88
CA ARG A 16 23.52 -1.38 3.51
C ARG A 16 22.38 -1.60 2.56
N ALA A 17 21.30 -2.18 3.04
CA ALA A 17 20.10 -2.46 2.27
C ALA A 17 18.88 -2.35 3.17
N ILE A 18 17.76 -1.90 2.63
CA ILE A 18 16.50 -1.76 3.35
C ILE A 18 15.40 -2.40 2.51
N HIS A 19 14.80 -3.46 3.06
CA HIS A 19 13.74 -4.23 2.40
C HIS A 19 12.44 -4.06 3.19
N MET A 20 11.38 -3.61 2.52
CA MET A 20 10.06 -3.47 3.13
C MET A 20 9.17 -4.64 2.77
N ARG A 21 8.54 -5.21 3.79
CA ARG A 21 7.53 -6.26 3.63
C ARG A 21 6.30 -5.88 4.43
N SER A 22 5.23 -5.57 3.73
CA SER A 22 3.96 -5.23 4.38
C SER A 22 3.13 -6.49 4.62
N ALA A 23 2.57 -6.58 5.82
CA ALA A 23 1.67 -7.68 6.17
C ALA A 23 0.29 -7.57 5.49
N CYS A 24 0.01 -6.45 4.85
CA CYS A 24 -1.26 -6.15 4.22
C CYS A 24 -1.06 -5.59 2.82
N PRO A 25 -2.10 -5.62 1.96
CA PRO A 25 -2.08 -4.90 0.69
C PRO A 25 -1.93 -3.38 0.88
N PRO A 26 -1.59 -2.63 -0.18
CA PRO A 26 -1.58 -1.17 -0.10
C PRO A 26 -2.96 -0.61 0.28
N ILE A 27 -2.99 0.40 1.13
CA ILE A 27 -4.23 1.07 1.50
C ILE A 27 -4.66 1.99 0.36
N MET A 28 -5.80 1.69 -0.25
CA MET A 28 -6.38 2.44 -1.38
C MET A 28 -7.54 3.34 -0.96
N TYR A 29 -8.16 3.07 0.18
CA TYR A 29 -9.32 3.79 0.71
C TYR A 29 -9.10 4.09 2.18
N SER A 30 -9.47 5.29 2.61
CA SER A 30 -9.39 5.66 4.03
C SER A 30 -10.40 4.86 4.85
N CYS A 31 -10.00 4.49 6.06
CA CYS A 31 -10.88 3.75 6.96
C CYS A 31 -12.03 4.62 7.45
N LYS A 32 -13.23 4.07 7.45
CA LYS A 32 -14.43 4.75 7.95
C LYS A 32 -14.53 4.73 9.48
N TYR A 33 -13.83 3.81 10.12
CA TYR A 33 -14.00 3.48 11.53
C TYR A 33 -12.80 3.81 12.41
N LEU A 34 -11.59 3.64 11.87
CA LEU A 34 -10.35 3.79 12.63
C LEU A 34 -9.66 5.12 12.34
N ASN A 35 -9.48 5.92 13.38
CA ASN A 35 -8.95 7.27 13.25
C ASN A 35 -7.50 7.31 12.72
N PHE A 36 -6.68 6.34 13.07
CA PHE A 36 -5.26 6.32 12.67
C PHE A 36 -5.04 6.07 11.17
N SER A 37 -6.01 5.47 10.51
CA SER A 37 -5.99 5.26 9.06
C SER A 37 -7.00 6.13 8.30
N ARG A 38 -7.56 7.13 9.00
CA ARG A 38 -8.53 8.05 8.43
C ARG A 38 -7.81 9.25 7.84
N ALA A 39 -7.75 9.29 6.53
CA ALA A 39 -7.26 10.47 5.81
C ALA A 39 -8.40 11.46 5.62
N THR A 40 -8.12 12.75 5.77
CA THR A 40 -9.08 13.83 5.49
C THR A 40 -9.39 13.88 3.98
N ASN A 41 -8.38 13.56 3.17
CA ASN A 41 -8.49 13.46 1.72
C ASN A 41 -7.80 12.15 1.31
N GLU A 42 -8.42 11.36 0.44
CA GLU A 42 -7.83 10.12 -0.04
C GLU A 42 -6.48 10.31 -0.75
N MET A 43 -6.21 11.51 -1.25
CA MET A 43 -4.90 11.88 -1.81
C MET A 43 -3.79 11.97 -0.77
N GLU A 44 -4.10 11.90 0.52
CA GLU A 44 -3.08 11.77 1.57
C GLU A 44 -2.51 10.34 1.62
N LEU A 45 -3.22 9.36 1.07
CA LEU A 45 -2.76 7.98 0.98
C LEU A 45 -1.63 7.89 -0.04
N LEU A 46 -0.49 7.33 0.37
CA LEU A 46 0.69 7.19 -0.48
C LEU A 46 0.38 6.48 -1.80
N ALA A 47 -0.36 5.37 -1.73
CA ALA A 47 -0.71 4.60 -2.92
C ALA A 47 -1.52 5.41 -3.93
N ARG A 48 -2.50 6.19 -3.45
CA ARG A 48 -3.31 7.06 -4.30
C ARG A 48 -2.48 8.13 -5.00
N ARG A 49 -1.55 8.74 -4.27
CA ARG A 49 -0.63 9.75 -4.85
C ARG A 49 0.22 9.15 -5.96
N ILE A 50 0.74 7.96 -5.75
CA ILE A 50 1.56 7.27 -6.74
C ILE A 50 0.72 6.88 -7.96
N VAL A 51 -0.50 6.41 -7.79
CA VAL A 51 -1.41 6.13 -8.91
C VAL A 51 -1.66 7.38 -9.74
N MET A 52 -1.87 8.52 -9.08
CA MET A 52 -2.03 9.80 -9.78
C MET A 52 -0.78 10.17 -10.59
N GLU A 53 0.41 9.96 -10.05
CA GLU A 53 1.67 10.21 -10.75
C GLU A 53 1.87 9.27 -11.95
N LEU A 54 1.42 8.02 -11.86
CA LEU A 54 1.60 7.02 -12.91
C LEU A 54 0.61 7.14 -14.07
N GLU A 55 -0.67 7.32 -13.77
CA GLU A 55 -1.76 7.31 -14.76
C GLU A 55 -2.71 8.51 -14.67
N GLY A 56 -2.55 9.38 -13.69
CA GLY A 56 -3.50 10.45 -13.43
C GLY A 56 -4.85 9.93 -12.91
N GLU A 57 -5.91 10.70 -13.11
CA GLU A 57 -7.25 10.33 -12.63
C GLU A 57 -7.78 9.04 -13.22
N ALA A 58 -7.38 8.70 -14.43
CA ALA A 58 -7.77 7.44 -15.08
C ALA A 58 -7.31 6.21 -14.29
N GLY A 59 -6.20 6.31 -13.56
CA GLY A 59 -5.69 5.22 -12.72
C GLY A 59 -6.63 4.85 -11.56
N PHE A 60 -7.48 5.75 -11.11
CA PHE A 60 -8.42 5.50 -10.02
C PHE A 60 -9.51 4.50 -10.36
N SER A 61 -9.78 4.25 -11.64
CA SER A 61 -10.67 3.17 -12.06
C SER A 61 -10.02 1.79 -12.00
N HIS A 62 -8.71 1.73 -11.74
CA HIS A 62 -7.90 0.50 -11.70
C HIS A 62 -7.27 0.25 -10.32
N LEU A 63 -7.81 0.81 -9.25
CA LEU A 63 -7.26 0.66 -7.90
C LEU A 63 -7.17 -0.81 -7.44
N GLU A 64 -8.13 -1.63 -7.85
CA GLU A 64 -8.11 -3.06 -7.53
C GLU A 64 -6.90 -3.76 -8.17
N GLU A 65 -6.55 -3.40 -9.40
CA GLU A 65 -5.37 -3.93 -10.06
C GLU A 65 -4.08 -3.43 -9.38
N TYR A 66 -4.02 -2.17 -8.98
CA TYR A 66 -2.87 -1.63 -8.26
C TYR A 66 -2.66 -2.29 -6.89
N SER A 67 -3.73 -2.71 -6.23
CA SER A 67 -3.61 -3.40 -4.95
C SER A 67 -3.22 -4.86 -5.07
N ASP A 68 -3.34 -5.45 -6.26
CA ASP A 68 -2.93 -6.84 -6.53
C ASP A 68 -1.48 -6.89 -7.01
N SER A 69 -0.61 -7.47 -6.20
CA SER A 69 0.82 -7.57 -6.49
C SER A 69 1.17 -8.40 -7.74
N ASN A 70 0.24 -9.20 -8.24
CA ASN A 70 0.46 -10.06 -9.42
C ASN A 70 0.16 -9.35 -10.74
N THR A 71 -0.51 -8.20 -10.71
CA THR A 71 -0.81 -7.43 -11.92
C THR A 71 0.37 -6.54 -12.32
N GLU A 72 0.40 -6.12 -13.58
CA GLU A 72 1.40 -5.16 -14.05
C GLU A 72 1.29 -3.82 -13.32
N ARG A 73 0.05 -3.36 -13.05
CA ARG A 73 -0.17 -2.14 -12.27
C ARG A 73 0.34 -2.26 -10.84
N GLY A 74 0.12 -3.40 -10.18
CA GLY A 74 0.64 -3.67 -8.85
C GLY A 74 2.17 -3.66 -8.82
N LYS A 75 2.81 -4.24 -9.82
CA LYS A 75 4.27 -4.20 -9.97
C LYS A 75 4.80 -2.78 -10.15
N LYS A 76 4.13 -1.97 -10.96
CA LYS A 76 4.48 -0.55 -11.15
C LYS A 76 4.34 0.26 -9.88
N LEU A 77 3.29 0.02 -9.11
CA LEU A 77 3.08 0.67 -7.82
C LEU A 77 4.22 0.35 -6.85
N ARG A 78 4.59 -0.92 -6.72
CA ARG A 78 5.69 -1.34 -5.85
C ARG A 78 7.02 -0.72 -6.27
N ALA A 79 7.31 -0.72 -7.56
CA ALA A 79 8.53 -0.12 -8.09
C ALA A 79 8.59 1.38 -7.81
N ALA A 80 7.47 2.09 -7.96
CA ALA A 80 7.37 3.52 -7.68
C ALA A 80 7.56 3.82 -6.19
N ILE A 81 6.98 3.03 -5.30
CA ILE A 81 7.18 3.16 -3.86
C ILE A 81 8.65 2.92 -3.50
N CYS A 82 9.23 1.88 -4.07
CA CYS A 82 10.62 1.50 -3.85
C CYS A 82 11.57 2.66 -4.21
N GLU A 83 11.39 3.25 -5.37
CA GLU A 83 12.17 4.38 -5.85
C GLU A 83 11.95 5.63 -5.00
N LYS A 84 10.69 5.98 -4.73
CA LYS A 84 10.31 7.21 -4.02
C LYS A 84 10.81 7.23 -2.58
N LEU A 85 10.79 6.11 -1.89
CA LEU A 85 11.17 5.99 -0.48
C LEU A 85 12.56 5.39 -0.26
N HIS A 86 13.30 5.14 -1.34
CA HIS A 86 14.68 4.63 -1.30
C HIS A 86 14.82 3.25 -0.64
N PHE A 87 13.85 2.36 -0.87
CA PHE A 87 13.98 0.95 -0.52
C PHE A 87 14.77 0.18 -1.57
N ASP A 88 15.42 -0.89 -1.15
CA ASP A 88 16.03 -1.85 -2.07
C ASP A 88 14.98 -2.84 -2.62
N SER A 89 13.96 -3.14 -1.85
CA SER A 89 12.80 -3.89 -2.34
C SER A 89 11.56 -3.61 -1.50
N VAL A 90 10.40 -3.70 -2.14
CA VAL A 90 9.09 -3.51 -1.51
C VAL A 90 8.17 -4.62 -1.96
N GLU A 91 7.53 -5.31 -1.00
CA GLU A 91 6.51 -6.30 -1.27
C GLU A 91 5.32 -6.13 -0.33
N PHE A 92 4.14 -6.42 -0.84
CA PHE A 92 2.89 -6.39 -0.09
C PHE A 92 2.29 -7.81 -0.05
N GLN A 93 1.65 -8.14 1.07
CA GLN A 93 0.85 -9.35 1.16
C GLN A 93 -0.40 -9.20 0.30
N SER A 94 -0.86 -10.29 -0.32
CA SER A 94 -2.13 -10.31 -1.04
C SER A 94 -3.30 -10.24 -0.07
N LEU A 95 -4.44 -9.72 -0.54
CA LEU A 95 -5.66 -9.70 0.26
C LEU A 95 -6.10 -11.12 0.66
N GLU A 96 -6.02 -12.06 -0.27
CA GLU A 96 -6.29 -13.47 -0.02
C GLU A 96 -5.38 -14.04 1.07
N GLY A 97 -4.10 -13.72 1.02
CA GLY A 97 -3.12 -14.14 2.03
C GLY A 97 -3.42 -13.60 3.42
N VAL A 98 -3.85 -12.33 3.52
CA VAL A 98 -4.26 -11.73 4.79
C VAL A 98 -5.49 -12.45 5.38
N ILE A 99 -6.51 -12.64 4.57
CA ILE A 99 -7.75 -13.31 4.99
C ILE A 99 -7.45 -14.74 5.47
N LYS A 100 -6.63 -15.47 4.73
CA LYS A 100 -6.21 -16.83 5.08
C LYS A 100 -5.42 -16.85 6.40
N ALA A 101 -4.54 -15.89 6.60
CA ALA A 101 -3.72 -15.79 7.81
C ALA A 101 -4.54 -15.50 9.06
N ILE A 102 -5.62 -14.69 8.93
CA ILE A 102 -6.53 -14.39 10.03
C ILE A 102 -7.36 -15.64 10.41
N GLY A 103 -7.72 -16.46 9.43
CA GLY A 103 -8.39 -17.74 9.68
C GLY A 103 -9.88 -17.68 9.98
N ILE A 104 -10.53 -16.54 9.72
CA ILE A 104 -11.99 -16.40 9.83
C ILE A 104 -12.62 -16.22 8.45
N GLU A 105 -13.94 -16.46 8.36
CA GLU A 105 -14.68 -16.33 7.11
C GLU A 105 -14.57 -14.90 6.54
N PRO A 106 -14.33 -14.74 5.23
CA PRO A 106 -14.17 -13.42 4.60
C PRO A 106 -15.35 -12.48 4.85
N CYS A 107 -16.57 -13.00 4.92
CA CYS A 107 -17.77 -12.19 5.18
C CYS A 107 -17.82 -11.56 6.57
N LYS A 108 -16.97 -12.02 7.49
CA LYS A 108 -16.85 -11.47 8.84
C LYS A 108 -15.73 -10.45 8.98
N LEU A 109 -15.01 -10.16 7.89
CA LEU A 109 -13.88 -9.23 7.87
C LEU A 109 -14.20 -7.99 7.06
N CYS A 110 -13.84 -6.83 7.58
CA CYS A 110 -13.89 -5.59 6.80
C CYS A 110 -12.60 -5.46 6.00
N THR A 111 -12.73 -5.38 4.68
CA THR A 111 -11.60 -5.20 3.74
C THR A 111 -11.68 -3.90 2.96
N TYR A 112 -12.55 -2.98 3.38
CA TYR A 112 -12.86 -1.75 2.66
C TYR A 112 -11.61 -0.93 2.30
N CYS A 113 -10.67 -0.76 3.21
CA CYS A 113 -9.47 0.04 2.98
C CYS A 113 -8.58 -0.49 1.84
N TRP A 114 -8.73 -1.76 1.49
CA TRP A 114 -7.95 -2.39 0.41
C TRP A 114 -8.71 -2.50 -0.91
N ASN A 115 -9.99 -2.82 -0.88
CA ASN A 115 -10.77 -3.09 -2.09
C ASN A 115 -12.00 -2.19 -2.29
N GLY A 116 -12.32 -1.31 -1.33
CA GLY A 116 -13.48 -0.44 -1.40
C GLY A 116 -14.84 -1.13 -1.20
N LYS A 117 -14.83 -2.39 -0.76
CA LYS A 117 -16.05 -3.19 -0.57
C LYS A 117 -16.31 -3.43 0.93
N GLU A 118 -17.55 -3.27 1.32
CA GLU A 118 -18.00 -3.59 2.69
C GLU A 118 -18.57 -5.01 2.79
#